data_450a106fe1839d95ffc85f17fd6c5829
#
_entry.id   450a106fe1839d95ffc85f17fd6c5829
#
_cell.length_a   1.000
_cell.length_b   1.000
_cell.length_c   1.000
_cell.angle_alpha   90.00
_cell.angle_beta   90.00
_cell.angle_gamma   90.00
#
_symmetry.space_group_name_H-M   'P 1'
#
loop_
_entity.id
_entity.type
_entity.pdbx_description
1 polymer ?
#
loop_
_entity_poly.entity_id
_entity_poly.type
_entity_poly.pdbx_seq_one_letter_code
_entity_poly.pdbx_strand_id
1 'polypeptide(L)'
;MKSLARVLVCSGILLLLPVTAFGQAQLTLFVGGNFGGDSGVSLDESINDTSKLDFGARAGILAGIFGGEFEVGYTPNFYGKGTVFDSSSVLTMMGNLVLGVPAGPVRPYAVLGLGLIRRTIDYAQGPGQPGVAVTDSRVAYDLGGGVSLFFRKHVGINADFRYFRNFSTGNVLMDMSDDKFNYARGAIGVTFKF
;
A
#
# COMPACT_ATOMS: atom_id res chain seq x y z
N MET A 1 7.60 25.48 -14.95
CA MET A 1 7.71 24.04 -15.10
C MET A 1 9.14 23.49 -14.94
N LYS A 2 10.20 24.13 -15.47
CA LYS A 2 11.61 23.65 -15.33
C LYS A 2 12.17 23.73 -13.90
N SER A 3 11.65 24.62 -13.04
CA SER A 3 12.06 24.77 -11.63
C SER A 3 11.54 23.63 -10.76
N LEU A 4 10.28 23.21 -10.96
CA LEU A 4 9.66 22.12 -10.18
C LEU A 4 10.35 20.78 -10.45
N ALA A 5 10.72 20.51 -11.70
CA ALA A 5 11.46 19.30 -12.07
C ALA A 5 12.84 19.25 -11.41
N ARG A 6 13.54 20.40 -11.29
CA ARG A 6 14.84 20.48 -10.61
C ARG A 6 14.73 20.23 -9.10
N VAL A 7 13.68 20.74 -8.45
CA VAL A 7 13.44 20.49 -7.03
C VAL A 7 13.12 19.03 -6.78
N LEU A 8 12.30 18.39 -7.63
CA LEU A 8 11.99 16.95 -7.54
C LEU A 8 13.24 16.07 -7.77
N VAL A 9 14.09 16.42 -8.72
CA VAL A 9 15.35 15.69 -8.95
C VAL A 9 16.32 15.87 -7.80
N CYS A 10 16.47 17.08 -7.25
CA CYS A 10 17.33 17.33 -6.09
C CYS A 10 16.80 16.63 -4.82
N SER A 11 15.48 16.59 -4.59
CA SER A 11 14.88 15.83 -3.50
C SER A 11 15.07 14.33 -3.66
N GLY A 12 14.98 13.81 -4.87
CA GLY A 12 15.23 12.39 -5.16
C GLY A 12 16.70 11.99 -4.94
N ILE A 13 17.64 12.87 -5.26
CA ILE A 13 19.08 12.63 -5.06
C ILE A 13 19.45 12.71 -3.56
N LEU A 14 18.79 13.55 -2.78
CA LEU A 14 19.01 13.66 -1.33
C LEU A 14 18.59 12.38 -0.59
N LEU A 15 17.61 11.63 -1.13
CA LEU A 15 17.19 10.32 -0.60
C LEU A 15 18.15 9.17 -0.96
N LEU A 16 19.08 9.41 -1.90
CA LEU A 16 20.12 8.45 -2.32
C LEU A 16 21.46 8.66 -1.61
N LEU A 17 21.54 9.54 -0.59
CA LEU A 17 22.76 9.65 0.22
C LEU A 17 23.03 8.28 0.88
N PRO A 18 24.27 7.79 0.81
CA PRO A 18 24.61 6.47 1.31
C PRO A 18 24.41 6.41 2.82
N VAL A 19 23.29 5.88 3.27
CA VAL A 19 23.07 5.45 4.67
C VAL A 19 23.86 4.15 4.89
N THR A 20 25.08 4.11 4.37
CA THR A 20 25.90 2.90 4.32
C THR A 20 26.59 2.55 5.63
N ALA A 21 26.42 3.36 6.68
CA ALA A 21 27.16 3.11 7.92
C ALA A 21 26.44 2.18 8.92
N PHE A 22 25.07 2.14 8.98
CA PHE A 22 24.38 1.41 10.05
C PHE A 22 22.99 0.85 9.69
N GLY A 23 22.51 0.96 8.48
CA GLY A 23 21.19 0.51 8.07
C GLY A 23 21.20 -0.85 7.37
N GLN A 24 20.25 -1.73 7.71
CA GLN A 24 20.01 -3.00 7.01
C GLN A 24 18.99 -2.75 5.90
N ALA A 25 19.40 -2.93 4.65
CA ALA A 25 18.47 -2.92 3.52
C ALA A 25 17.57 -4.17 3.59
N GLN A 26 16.30 -3.99 3.31
CA GLN A 26 15.30 -5.05 3.35
C GLN A 26 14.43 -4.99 2.11
N LEU A 27 14.10 -6.17 1.57
CA LEU A 27 13.11 -6.36 0.52
C LEU A 27 12.09 -7.38 1.01
N THR A 28 10.82 -7.01 1.02
CA THR A 28 9.72 -7.91 1.41
C THR A 28 8.78 -8.08 0.24
N LEU A 29 8.52 -9.33 -0.14
CA LEU A 29 7.42 -9.69 -1.03
C LEU A 29 6.27 -10.19 -0.18
N PHE A 30 5.06 -9.68 -0.43
CA PHE A 30 3.90 -10.03 0.40
C PHE A 30 2.66 -10.39 -0.44
N VAL A 31 1.77 -11.14 0.18
CA VAL A 31 0.41 -11.40 -0.25
C VAL A 31 -0.51 -11.14 0.94
N GLY A 32 -1.67 -10.56 0.68
CA GLY A 32 -2.62 -10.17 1.72
C GLY A 32 -4.06 -10.20 1.26
N GLY A 33 -4.94 -9.83 2.18
CA GLY A 33 -6.35 -9.61 1.92
C GLY A 33 -6.79 -8.25 2.44
N ASN A 34 -7.65 -7.59 1.68
CA ASN A 34 -8.25 -6.32 2.06
C ASN A 34 -9.59 -6.53 2.75
N PHE A 35 -9.83 -5.78 3.83
CA PHE A 35 -11.04 -5.82 4.65
C PHE A 35 -11.62 -4.42 4.77
N GLY A 36 -12.94 -4.32 4.72
CA GLY A 36 -13.63 -3.02 4.78
C GLY A 36 -13.53 -2.27 3.45
N GLY A 37 -13.89 -1.02 3.45
CA GLY A 37 -14.20 -0.20 2.30
C GLY A 37 -15.72 -0.15 2.14
N ASP A 38 -16.23 0.75 1.35
CA ASP A 38 -17.67 0.94 1.07
C ASP A 38 -18.34 -0.27 0.36
N SER A 39 -17.69 -1.43 0.37
CA SER A 39 -18.16 -2.65 -0.29
C SER A 39 -19.16 -3.47 0.55
N GLY A 40 -19.58 -3.00 1.73
CA GLY A 40 -20.66 -3.61 2.54
C GLY A 40 -20.42 -5.06 2.97
N VAL A 41 -19.17 -5.52 3.01
CA VAL A 41 -18.83 -6.93 3.18
C VAL A 41 -18.57 -7.27 4.63
N SER A 42 -19.35 -8.18 5.16
CA SER A 42 -19.14 -8.85 6.45
C SER A 42 -17.86 -9.68 6.44
N LEU A 43 -17.18 -9.80 7.58
CA LEU A 43 -15.92 -10.54 7.74
C LEU A 43 -16.01 -12.01 7.27
N ASP A 44 -17.19 -12.59 7.26
CA ASP A 44 -17.44 -13.99 6.91
C ASP A 44 -17.35 -14.26 5.40
N GLU A 45 -17.62 -13.25 4.57
CA GLU A 45 -17.59 -13.35 3.11
C GLU A 45 -16.21 -13.06 2.53
N SER A 46 -15.34 -12.41 3.32
CA SER A 46 -13.98 -11.99 2.90
C SER A 46 -13.02 -13.17 2.70
N ILE A 47 -13.25 -14.31 3.33
CA ILE A 47 -12.34 -15.46 3.28
C ILE A 47 -12.56 -16.28 2.00
N ASN A 48 -13.74 -16.24 1.41
CA ASN A 48 -14.10 -17.02 0.23
C ASN A 48 -14.03 -16.24 -1.10
N ASP A 49 -13.87 -14.92 -1.05
CA ASP A 49 -13.85 -14.10 -2.27
C ASP A 49 -12.39 -13.78 -2.67
N THR A 50 -11.91 -14.51 -3.68
CA THR A 50 -10.58 -14.34 -4.30
C THR A 50 -10.37 -12.92 -4.88
N SER A 51 -11.42 -12.13 -4.99
CA SER A 51 -11.40 -10.79 -5.56
C SER A 51 -10.72 -9.74 -4.67
N LYS A 52 -10.41 -10.06 -3.42
CA LYS A 52 -9.79 -9.12 -2.46
C LYS A 52 -8.33 -9.43 -2.14
N LEU A 53 -7.72 -10.35 -2.88
CA LEU A 53 -6.30 -10.63 -2.75
C LEU A 53 -5.47 -9.42 -3.16
N ASP A 54 -4.55 -9.04 -2.29
CA ASP A 54 -3.54 -8.02 -2.52
C ASP A 54 -2.15 -8.66 -2.56
N PHE A 55 -1.29 -8.19 -3.43
CA PHE A 55 0.10 -8.60 -3.48
C PHE A 55 1.00 -7.41 -3.80
N GLY A 56 2.21 -7.47 -3.32
CA GLY A 56 3.13 -6.37 -3.54
C GLY A 56 4.54 -6.60 -3.03
N ALA A 57 5.28 -5.51 -3.04
CA ALA A 57 6.66 -5.48 -2.59
C ALA A 57 6.92 -4.25 -1.74
N ARG A 58 7.85 -4.39 -0.79
CA ARG A 58 8.37 -3.33 0.07
C ARG A 58 9.87 -3.33 0.01
N ALA A 59 10.44 -2.17 -0.20
CA ALA A 59 11.88 -1.96 -0.13
C ALA A 59 12.18 -0.89 0.91
N GLY A 60 13.09 -1.14 1.83
CA GLY A 60 13.36 -0.22 2.92
C GLY A 60 14.74 -0.39 3.55
N ILE A 61 15.05 0.54 4.42
CA ILE A 61 16.27 0.54 5.22
C ILE A 61 15.87 0.74 6.67
N LEU A 62 16.38 -0.10 7.56
CA LEU A 62 16.17 0.01 8.99
C LEU A 62 17.51 0.21 9.70
N ALA A 63 17.66 1.33 10.41
CA ALA A 63 18.82 1.70 11.21
C ALA A 63 18.43 1.71 12.70
N GLY A 64 18.85 0.68 13.44
CA GLY A 64 18.44 0.52 14.84
C GLY A 64 16.93 0.27 14.97
N ILE A 65 16.22 1.24 15.57
CA ILE A 65 14.76 1.19 15.75
C ILE A 65 13.98 2.00 14.70
N PHE A 66 14.67 2.85 13.93
CA PHE A 66 14.05 3.72 12.94
C PHE A 66 14.36 3.23 11.52
N GLY A 67 13.40 3.37 10.64
CA GLY A 67 13.57 3.03 9.23
C GLY A 67 12.64 3.79 8.31
N GLY A 68 12.95 3.67 7.03
CA GLY A 68 12.09 4.12 5.93
C GLY A 68 11.81 2.95 5.00
N GLU A 69 10.60 2.89 4.47
CA GLU A 69 10.15 1.84 3.57
C GLU A 69 9.32 2.46 2.45
N PHE A 70 9.52 1.97 1.24
CA PHE A 70 8.63 2.24 0.12
C PHE A 70 7.87 0.96 -0.21
N GLU A 71 6.54 1.08 -0.31
CA GLU A 71 5.65 -0.03 -0.60
C GLU A 71 4.90 0.21 -1.91
N VAL A 72 4.76 -0.87 -2.69
CA VAL A 72 3.84 -0.95 -3.83
C VAL A 72 2.95 -2.16 -3.62
N GLY A 73 1.63 -1.94 -3.58
CA GLY A 73 0.61 -2.98 -3.47
C GLY A 73 -0.36 -2.91 -4.65
N TYR A 74 -0.82 -4.07 -5.11
CA TYR A 74 -1.79 -4.19 -6.18
C TYR A 74 -2.89 -5.18 -5.81
N THR A 75 -4.13 -4.70 -5.87
CA THR A 75 -5.34 -5.50 -5.64
C THR A 75 -6.16 -5.56 -6.92
N PRO A 76 -6.17 -6.69 -7.63
CA PRO A 76 -7.08 -6.89 -8.75
C PRO A 76 -8.51 -7.11 -8.24
N ASN A 77 -9.50 -6.69 -9.03
CA ASN A 77 -10.94 -6.88 -8.78
C ASN A 77 -11.39 -6.45 -7.36
N PHE A 78 -10.91 -5.30 -6.89
CA PHE A 78 -11.15 -4.79 -5.53
C PHE A 78 -12.65 -4.67 -5.17
N TYR A 79 -13.50 -4.31 -6.13
CA TYR A 79 -14.96 -4.18 -5.94
C TYR A 79 -15.75 -5.44 -6.33
N GLY A 80 -15.07 -6.55 -6.66
CA GLY A 80 -15.70 -7.77 -7.16
C GLY A 80 -16.10 -7.67 -8.64
N LYS A 81 -16.61 -8.77 -9.18
CA LYS A 81 -17.21 -8.82 -10.51
C LYS A 81 -18.72 -8.66 -10.38
N GLY A 82 -19.28 -7.58 -10.90
CA GLY A 82 -20.71 -7.32 -10.92
C GLY A 82 -21.22 -7.19 -12.35
N THR A 83 -22.54 -7.15 -12.53
CA THR A 83 -23.21 -6.99 -13.84
C THR A 83 -22.92 -5.64 -14.51
N VAL A 84 -22.40 -4.66 -13.75
CA VAL A 84 -22.14 -3.27 -14.21
C VAL A 84 -20.65 -3.00 -14.41
N PHE A 85 -19.76 -3.78 -13.75
CA PHE A 85 -18.31 -3.59 -13.78
C PHE A 85 -17.63 -4.83 -14.33
N ASP A 86 -16.79 -4.66 -15.32
CA ASP A 86 -16.04 -5.76 -15.95
C ASP A 86 -14.77 -6.06 -15.18
N SER A 87 -14.06 -5.02 -14.73
CA SER A 87 -12.87 -5.14 -13.87
C SER A 87 -12.66 -3.91 -12.99
N SER A 88 -11.99 -4.10 -11.88
CA SER A 88 -11.57 -3.01 -11.00
C SER A 88 -10.20 -3.31 -10.41
N SER A 89 -9.37 -2.30 -10.22
CA SER A 89 -8.07 -2.50 -9.59
C SER A 89 -7.69 -1.32 -8.70
N VAL A 90 -6.94 -1.63 -7.64
CA VAL A 90 -6.36 -0.64 -6.74
C VAL A 90 -4.86 -0.81 -6.71
N LEU A 91 -4.13 0.24 -7.05
CA LEU A 91 -2.69 0.35 -6.91
C LEU A 91 -2.38 1.30 -5.77
N THR A 92 -1.61 0.83 -4.80
CA THR A 92 -1.13 1.60 -3.65
C THR A 92 0.36 1.85 -3.78
N MET A 93 0.81 3.08 -3.55
CA MET A 93 2.22 3.45 -3.48
C MET A 93 2.42 4.30 -2.24
N MET A 94 3.13 3.78 -1.23
CA MET A 94 3.29 4.42 0.07
C MET A 94 4.76 4.58 0.42
N GLY A 95 5.11 5.74 0.99
CA GLY A 95 6.39 5.98 1.65
C GLY A 95 6.16 5.97 3.15
N ASN A 96 6.80 5.07 3.87
CA ASN A 96 6.52 4.76 5.26
C ASN A 96 7.72 5.05 6.17
N LEU A 97 7.45 5.60 7.33
CA LEU A 97 8.34 5.56 8.48
C LEU A 97 8.08 4.25 9.24
N VAL A 98 9.13 3.55 9.60
CA VAL A 98 9.08 2.27 10.32
C VAL A 98 9.74 2.43 11.68
N LEU A 99 9.06 2.02 12.73
CA LEU A 99 9.57 1.91 14.09
C LEU A 99 9.63 0.43 14.46
N GLY A 100 10.82 -0.17 14.42
CA GLY A 100 11.01 -1.60 14.68
C GLY A 100 11.87 -1.84 15.90
N VAL A 101 11.37 -2.63 16.83
CA VAL A 101 12.13 -2.99 18.06
C VAL A 101 12.84 -4.32 17.83
N PRO A 102 14.19 -4.36 17.81
CA PRO A 102 14.93 -5.59 17.67
C PRO A 102 14.85 -6.43 18.96
N ALA A 103 14.15 -7.55 18.92
CA ALA A 103 14.01 -8.50 20.02
C ALA A 103 14.54 -9.88 19.60
N GLY A 104 15.83 -9.95 19.31
CA GLY A 104 16.47 -11.16 18.81
C GLY A 104 16.00 -11.54 17.41
N PRO A 105 15.46 -12.76 17.21
CA PRO A 105 14.95 -13.19 15.91
C PRO A 105 13.61 -12.55 15.54
N VAL A 106 12.89 -12.01 16.53
CA VAL A 106 11.58 -11.38 16.38
C VAL A 106 11.75 -9.86 16.36
N ARG A 107 11.10 -9.21 15.43
CA ARG A 107 11.09 -7.75 15.32
C ARG A 107 9.66 -7.25 15.15
N PRO A 108 8.97 -6.88 16.24
CA PRO A 108 7.72 -6.13 16.14
C PRO A 108 8.03 -4.72 15.61
N TYR A 109 7.09 -4.18 14.82
CA TYR A 109 7.23 -2.85 14.25
C TYR A 109 5.88 -2.15 14.08
N ALA A 110 5.92 -0.83 14.06
CA ALA A 110 4.83 0.03 13.67
C ALA A 110 5.21 0.81 12.41
N VAL A 111 4.23 1.17 11.61
CA VAL A 111 4.42 1.97 10.40
C VAL A 111 3.44 3.13 10.38
N LEU A 112 3.91 4.24 9.82
CA LEU A 112 3.10 5.40 9.47
C LEU A 112 3.57 5.90 8.12
N GLY A 113 2.67 6.01 7.16
CA GLY A 113 3.02 6.37 5.80
C GLY A 113 2.11 7.40 5.15
N LEU A 114 2.65 7.95 4.06
CA LEU A 114 1.95 8.83 3.14
C LEU A 114 2.22 8.36 1.71
N GLY A 115 1.21 8.49 0.84
CA GLY A 115 1.36 8.05 -0.53
C GLY A 115 0.15 8.30 -1.40
N LEU A 116 0.01 7.46 -2.42
CA LEU A 116 -1.03 7.56 -3.42
C LEU A 116 -1.79 6.24 -3.53
N ILE A 117 -3.10 6.33 -3.58
CA ILE A 117 -3.99 5.24 -3.96
C ILE A 117 -4.59 5.59 -5.31
N ARG A 118 -4.35 4.72 -6.30
CA ARG A 118 -4.93 4.82 -7.64
C ARG A 118 -5.96 3.73 -7.84
N ARG A 119 -7.19 4.13 -8.12
CA ARG A 119 -8.30 3.23 -8.43
C ARG A 119 -8.58 3.30 -9.92
N THR A 120 -8.76 2.15 -10.55
CA THR A 120 -9.20 2.05 -11.95
C THR A 120 -10.45 1.17 -11.97
N ILE A 121 -11.51 1.66 -12.61
CA ILE A 121 -12.78 0.97 -12.77
C ILE A 121 -13.10 0.95 -14.25
N ASP A 122 -13.25 -0.24 -14.82
CA ASP A 122 -13.65 -0.44 -16.20
C ASP A 122 -15.16 -0.74 -16.23
N TYR A 123 -15.92 0.13 -16.86
CA TYR A 123 -17.36 -0.04 -17.05
C TYR A 123 -17.62 -0.91 -18.28
N ALA A 124 -18.38 -2.00 -18.10
CA ALA A 124 -18.90 -2.80 -19.19
C ALA A 124 -19.92 -1.96 -19.98
N GLN A 125 -19.61 -1.65 -21.23
CA GLN A 125 -20.60 -1.12 -22.17
C GLN A 125 -21.12 -2.28 -23.03
N GLY A 126 -22.34 -2.14 -23.56
CA GLY A 126 -23.00 -3.20 -24.32
C GLY A 126 -22.18 -3.73 -25.52
N PRO A 127 -22.58 -4.85 -26.12
CA PRO A 127 -21.81 -5.51 -27.17
C PRO A 127 -21.42 -4.57 -28.32
N GLY A 128 -20.12 -4.37 -28.54
CA GLY A 128 -19.56 -3.58 -29.63
C GLY A 128 -19.16 -2.13 -29.28
N GLN A 129 -19.27 -1.70 -28.01
CA GLN A 129 -18.76 -0.40 -27.58
C GLN A 129 -17.47 -0.56 -26.74
N PRO A 130 -16.42 0.27 -26.96
CA PRO A 130 -15.23 0.24 -26.14
C PRO A 130 -15.56 0.65 -24.70
N GLY A 131 -15.16 -0.16 -23.71
CA GLY A 131 -15.34 0.15 -22.30
C GLY A 131 -14.67 1.48 -21.92
N VAL A 132 -15.27 2.21 -20.99
CA VAL A 132 -14.70 3.47 -20.46
C VAL A 132 -13.98 3.17 -19.15
N ALA A 133 -12.67 3.32 -19.15
CA ALA A 133 -11.85 3.23 -17.94
C ALA A 133 -11.85 4.58 -17.20
N VAL A 134 -12.35 4.60 -15.97
CA VAL A 134 -12.26 5.76 -15.08
C VAL A 134 -11.14 5.51 -14.08
N THR A 135 -10.14 6.39 -14.08
CA THR A 135 -9.02 6.34 -13.16
C THR A 135 -9.05 7.53 -12.22
N ASP A 136 -9.05 7.27 -10.92
CA ASP A 136 -8.94 8.26 -9.86
C ASP A 136 -7.69 8.00 -9.01
N SER A 137 -6.94 9.07 -8.71
CA SER A 137 -5.72 8.99 -7.88
C SER A 137 -5.83 9.96 -6.73
N ARG A 138 -5.70 9.47 -5.50
CA ARG A 138 -5.83 10.28 -4.28
C ARG A 138 -4.63 10.13 -3.37
N VAL A 139 -4.27 11.21 -2.69
CA VAL A 139 -3.30 11.17 -1.60
C VAL A 139 -3.93 10.45 -0.42
N ALA A 140 -3.18 9.56 0.20
CA ALA A 140 -3.62 8.76 1.32
C ALA A 140 -2.52 8.64 2.37
N TYR A 141 -2.92 8.24 3.57
CA TYR A 141 -2.01 7.82 4.61
C TYR A 141 -2.30 6.37 5.01
N ASP A 142 -1.29 5.70 5.54
CA ASP A 142 -1.45 4.41 6.19
C ASP A 142 -0.88 4.43 7.60
N LEU A 143 -1.49 3.61 8.46
CA LEU A 143 -1.06 3.35 9.81
C LEU A 143 -1.18 1.86 10.06
N GLY A 144 -0.15 1.27 10.64
CA GLY A 144 -0.20 -0.16 10.88
C GLY A 144 0.93 -0.67 11.74
N GLY A 145 1.04 -1.98 11.77
CA GLY A 145 2.12 -2.65 12.47
C GLY A 145 2.15 -4.13 12.15
N GLY A 146 3.23 -4.75 12.54
CA GLY A 146 3.44 -6.16 12.27
C GLY A 146 4.60 -6.75 13.04
N VAL A 147 4.92 -7.97 12.66
CA VAL A 147 6.04 -8.72 13.23
C VAL A 147 6.83 -9.37 12.11
N SER A 148 8.14 -9.21 12.14
CA SER A 148 9.07 -9.97 11.31
C SER A 148 9.79 -11.01 12.15
N LEU A 149 9.84 -12.26 11.67
CA LEU A 149 10.55 -13.35 12.30
C LEU A 149 11.68 -13.81 11.38
N PHE A 150 12.92 -13.63 11.79
CA PHE A 150 14.11 -13.99 11.03
C PHE A 150 14.66 -15.36 11.46
N PHE A 151 14.64 -16.32 10.53
CA PHE A 151 15.16 -17.65 10.76
C PHE A 151 16.67 -17.74 10.50
N ARG A 152 17.18 -16.87 9.61
CA ARG A 152 18.58 -16.73 9.23
C ARG A 152 18.95 -15.25 9.19
N LYS A 153 20.25 -14.98 9.06
CA LYS A 153 20.75 -13.59 8.97
C LYS A 153 20.09 -12.76 7.87
N HIS A 154 19.66 -13.41 6.78
CA HIS A 154 19.21 -12.74 5.56
C HIS A 154 17.75 -13.02 5.18
N VAL A 155 17.05 -13.97 5.83
CA VAL A 155 15.69 -14.38 5.43
C VAL A 155 14.79 -14.47 6.64
N GLY A 156 13.60 -13.92 6.51
CA GLY A 156 12.55 -13.98 7.52
C GLY A 156 11.15 -14.02 6.88
N ILE A 157 10.18 -14.29 7.70
CA ILE A 157 8.76 -14.10 7.38
C ILE A 157 8.26 -12.84 8.07
N ASN A 158 7.22 -12.26 7.48
CA ASN A 158 6.62 -11.03 7.94
C ASN A 158 5.10 -11.22 7.97
N ALA A 159 4.45 -10.71 9.00
CA ALA A 159 3.00 -10.59 9.08
C ALA A 159 2.67 -9.19 9.57
N ASP A 160 1.77 -8.51 8.88
CA ASP A 160 1.34 -7.17 9.26
C ASP A 160 -0.14 -6.90 9.01
N PHE A 161 -0.59 -5.84 9.67
CA PHE A 161 -1.92 -5.29 9.49
C PHE A 161 -1.79 -3.78 9.32
N ARG A 162 -2.40 -3.22 8.24
CA ARG A 162 -2.36 -1.81 7.90
C ARG A 162 -3.75 -1.28 7.62
N TYR A 163 -3.98 -0.05 8.05
CA TYR A 163 -5.18 0.72 7.75
C TYR A 163 -4.83 1.86 6.82
N PHE A 164 -5.53 1.96 5.72
CA PHE A 164 -5.36 2.98 4.68
C PHE A 164 -6.55 3.91 4.66
N ARG A 165 -6.29 5.21 4.50
CA ARG A 165 -7.33 6.22 4.36
C ARG A 165 -6.88 7.34 3.45
N ASN A 166 -7.75 7.76 2.52
CA ASN A 166 -7.50 8.93 1.68
C ASN A 166 -7.72 10.21 2.46
N PHE A 167 -7.00 11.27 2.08
CA PHE A 167 -7.34 12.62 2.51
C PHE A 167 -8.55 13.10 1.70
N SER A 168 -9.61 13.52 2.40
CA SER A 168 -10.71 14.24 1.78
C SER A 168 -10.22 15.65 1.43
N THR A 169 -9.95 15.90 0.15
CA THR A 169 -9.67 17.26 -0.32
C THR A 169 -11.01 17.94 -0.59
N GLY A 170 -11.61 18.51 0.46
CA GLY A 170 -12.78 19.35 0.33
C GLY A 170 -12.43 20.56 -0.52
N ASN A 171 -12.77 20.56 -1.80
CA ASN A 171 -12.90 21.79 -2.57
C ASN A 171 -14.11 22.56 -2.02
N VAL A 172 -13.85 23.69 -1.40
CA VAL A 172 -14.81 24.57 -0.72
C VAL A 172 -15.94 25.08 -1.65
N LEU A 173 -15.94 24.74 -2.93
CA LEU A 173 -16.89 25.25 -3.94
C LEU A 173 -17.81 24.19 -4.58
N MET A 174 -17.63 22.90 -4.31
CA MET A 174 -18.55 21.85 -4.77
C MET A 174 -18.66 20.77 -3.70
N ASP A 175 -19.65 20.94 -2.85
CA ASP A 175 -20.15 19.97 -1.87
C ASP A 175 -20.87 18.85 -2.62
N MET A 176 -20.10 17.92 -3.20
CA MET A 176 -20.60 16.66 -3.73
C MET A 176 -19.58 15.54 -3.45
N SER A 177 -19.93 14.72 -2.48
CA SER A 177 -19.30 13.47 -2.11
C SER A 177 -18.00 13.59 -1.31
N ASP A 178 -18.16 13.66 0.00
CA ASP A 178 -17.16 13.31 1.01
C ASP A 178 -16.88 11.78 0.91
N ASP A 179 -16.28 11.36 -0.21
CA ASP A 179 -15.97 9.95 -0.51
C ASP A 179 -14.75 9.53 0.31
N LYS A 180 -15.01 9.25 1.59
CA LYS A 180 -14.05 8.73 2.55
C LYS A 180 -13.76 7.27 2.23
N PHE A 181 -12.79 7.04 1.36
CA PHE A 181 -12.32 5.69 1.09
C PHE A 181 -11.30 5.26 2.15
N ASN A 182 -11.63 4.20 2.85
CA ASN A 182 -10.76 3.58 3.84
C ASN A 182 -10.88 2.06 3.75
N TYR A 183 -9.79 1.37 4.01
CA TYR A 183 -9.78 -0.09 4.11
C TYR A 183 -8.62 -0.54 5.00
N ALA A 184 -8.73 -1.76 5.52
CA ALA A 184 -7.67 -2.43 6.24
C ALA A 184 -7.12 -3.58 5.39
N ARG A 185 -5.83 -3.88 5.56
CA ARG A 185 -5.15 -4.99 4.90
C ARG A 185 -4.40 -5.82 5.92
N GLY A 186 -4.61 -7.14 5.89
CA GLY A 186 -3.74 -8.11 6.53
C GLY A 186 -2.86 -8.77 5.50
N ALA A 187 -1.55 -8.85 5.73
CA ALA A 187 -0.60 -9.42 4.80
C ALA A 187 0.42 -10.32 5.47
N ILE A 188 0.88 -11.32 4.73
CA ILE A 188 2.03 -12.15 5.08
C ILE A 188 3.06 -12.05 3.95
N GLY A 189 4.34 -12.16 4.29
CA GLY A 189 5.40 -12.00 3.29
C GLY A 189 6.71 -12.66 3.68
N VAL A 190 7.62 -12.65 2.72
CA VAL A 190 9.01 -13.09 2.90
C VAL A 190 9.90 -11.87 2.81
N THR A 191 10.74 -11.68 3.83
CA THR A 191 11.67 -10.55 3.93
C THR A 191 13.10 -11.04 3.72
N PHE A 192 13.80 -10.39 2.82
CA PHE A 192 15.23 -10.54 2.58
C PHE A 192 15.97 -9.34 3.18
N LYS A 193 17.06 -9.61 3.91
CA LYS A 193 17.96 -8.59 4.47
C LYS A 193 19.33 -8.65 3.80
N PHE A 194 19.88 -7.50 3.53
CA PHE A 194 21.18 -7.30 2.91
C PHE A 194 22.13 -6.54 3.80
#